data_098ea765abfe300cbf1b27d976f5cea9
#
_entry.id   098ea765abfe300cbf1b27d976f5cea9
#
_cell.length_a   1.000
_cell.length_b   1.000
_cell.length_c   1.000
_cell.angle_alpha   90.00
_cell.angle_beta   90.00
_cell.angle_gamma   90.00
#
_symmetry.space_group_name_H-M   'P 1'
#
loop_
_entity.id
_entity.type
_entity.pdbx_description
1 polymer ?
#
loop_
_entity_poly.entity_id
_entity_poly.type
_entity_poly.pdbx_seq_one_letter_code
_entity_poly.pdbx_strand_id
1 'polypeptide(L)'
;MSEEQAYEYLLAANIAEVQYRYRDFIYNDFIEDQLRQVAKCLTANTAKFGIVLCGGCGNGKTTMLKALQNIVRRLDILKPNLSPNAGHSSDNYYDFTIANAMQIAQLRRTDYTKFCKLAQTDMLGIDDVGTEPAEVQDYGNIMCPIKELLTIRYDAQLFTAFTTNLEPKDIRQRYGDRIADRLNEMMTKIVYRNPTYRADSNGG
;
A
#
# COMPACT_ATOMS: atom_id res chain seq x y z
N MET A 1 -19.23 2.86 7.74
CA MET A 1 -18.73 4.11 7.08
C MET A 1 -19.30 4.16 5.68
N SER A 2 -19.89 5.29 5.26
CA SER A 2 -20.34 5.48 3.88
C SER A 2 -19.16 5.80 2.95
N GLU A 3 -19.38 5.72 1.63
CA GLU A 3 -18.36 6.10 0.63
C GLU A 3 -17.98 7.59 0.76
N GLU A 4 -18.98 8.47 1.00
CA GLU A 4 -18.73 9.89 1.19
C GLU A 4 -17.91 10.18 2.46
N GLN A 5 -18.20 9.51 3.57
CA GLN A 5 -17.36 9.63 4.78
C GLN A 5 -15.93 9.14 4.55
N ALA A 6 -15.76 8.05 3.80
CA ALA A 6 -14.43 7.55 3.45
C ALA A 6 -13.67 8.56 2.58
N TYR A 7 -14.35 9.18 1.62
CA TYR A 7 -13.78 10.23 0.78
C TYR A 7 -13.33 11.44 1.61
N GLU A 8 -14.17 11.95 2.52
CA GLU A 8 -13.82 13.10 3.39
C GLU A 8 -12.60 12.80 4.27
N TYR A 9 -12.54 11.60 4.87
CA TYR A 9 -11.37 11.18 5.66
C TYR A 9 -10.11 11.07 4.82
N LEU A 10 -10.21 10.50 3.61
CA LEU A 10 -9.09 10.39 2.68
C LEU A 10 -8.60 11.77 2.24
N LEU A 11 -9.50 12.70 1.93
CA LEU A 11 -9.16 14.07 1.55
C LEU A 11 -8.42 14.78 2.70
N ALA A 12 -8.98 14.75 3.90
CA ALA A 12 -8.35 15.35 5.07
C ALA A 12 -6.96 14.76 5.37
N ALA A 13 -6.82 13.44 5.28
CA ALA A 13 -5.55 12.78 5.50
C ALA A 13 -4.52 13.09 4.41
N ASN A 14 -4.92 13.21 3.13
CA ASN A 14 -4.02 13.63 2.05
C ASN A 14 -3.55 15.07 2.23
N ILE A 15 -4.45 15.99 2.58
CA ILE A 15 -4.08 17.38 2.90
C ILE A 15 -3.05 17.41 4.03
N ALA A 16 -3.30 16.69 5.12
CA ALA A 16 -2.39 16.63 6.26
C ALA A 16 -0.99 16.07 5.87
N GLU A 17 -0.94 15.02 5.04
CA GLU A 17 0.32 14.45 4.57
C GLU A 17 1.13 15.38 3.67
N VAL A 18 0.47 16.20 2.85
CA VAL A 18 1.13 17.19 2.00
C VAL A 18 1.64 18.36 2.85
N GLN A 19 0.82 18.89 3.77
CA GLN A 19 1.18 19.98 4.68
C GLN A 19 2.30 19.58 5.65
N TYR A 20 2.31 18.34 6.13
CA TYR A 20 3.40 17.81 6.97
C TYR A 20 4.78 17.90 6.29
N ARG A 21 4.80 17.92 4.95
CA ARG A 21 6.03 18.09 4.13
C ARG A 21 6.28 19.54 3.72
N TYR A 22 5.60 20.51 4.34
CA TYR A 22 5.69 21.94 4.03
C TYR A 22 5.40 22.24 2.55
N ARG A 23 4.35 21.60 1.99
CA ARG A 23 3.90 21.79 0.60
C ARG A 23 2.44 22.19 0.57
N ASP A 24 2.07 22.93 -0.47
CA ASP A 24 0.68 23.27 -0.73
C ASP A 24 -0.07 22.08 -1.34
N PHE A 25 -1.27 21.84 -0.84
CA PHE A 25 -2.14 20.83 -1.40
C PHE A 25 -2.89 21.41 -2.60
N ILE A 26 -2.69 20.80 -3.77
CA ILE A 26 -3.35 21.19 -5.01
C ILE A 26 -4.53 20.26 -5.23
N TYR A 27 -5.75 20.78 -5.01
CA TYR A 27 -6.96 20.05 -5.34
C TYR A 27 -7.29 20.21 -6.82
N ASN A 28 -7.57 19.10 -7.49
CA ASN A 28 -7.98 19.03 -8.90
C ASN A 28 -8.77 17.75 -9.17
N ASP A 29 -9.35 17.65 -10.39
CA ASP A 29 -10.19 16.53 -10.80
C ASP A 29 -9.47 15.16 -10.69
N PHE A 30 -8.15 15.13 -10.94
CA PHE A 30 -7.37 13.89 -10.79
C PHE A 30 -7.33 13.40 -9.36
N ILE A 31 -7.10 14.31 -8.39
CA ILE A 31 -7.09 13.99 -6.97
C ILE A 31 -8.48 13.57 -6.52
N GLU A 32 -9.51 14.28 -6.92
CA GLU A 32 -10.88 13.93 -6.59
C GLU A 32 -11.23 12.51 -7.08
N ASP A 33 -10.97 12.21 -8.34
CA ASP A 33 -11.22 10.89 -8.91
C ASP A 33 -10.45 9.78 -8.18
N GLN A 34 -9.17 10.01 -7.87
CA GLN A 34 -8.33 9.06 -7.12
C GLN A 34 -8.88 8.80 -5.71
N LEU A 35 -9.25 9.86 -4.99
CA LEU A 35 -9.84 9.76 -3.65
C LEU A 35 -11.16 9.00 -3.67
N ARG A 36 -12.04 9.29 -4.64
CA ARG A 36 -13.32 8.58 -4.80
C ARG A 36 -13.12 7.11 -5.15
N GLN A 37 -12.18 6.78 -6.03
CA GLN A 37 -11.86 5.39 -6.34
C GLN A 37 -11.35 4.63 -5.11
N VAL A 38 -10.47 5.23 -4.29
CA VAL A 38 -10.00 4.61 -3.04
C VAL A 38 -11.16 4.49 -2.04
N ALA A 39 -11.97 5.53 -1.84
CA ALA A 39 -13.13 5.51 -0.94
C ALA A 39 -14.10 4.37 -1.30
N LYS A 40 -14.40 4.23 -2.59
CA LYS A 40 -15.22 3.13 -3.11
C LYS A 40 -14.60 1.76 -2.81
N CYS A 41 -13.27 1.59 -2.98
CA CYS A 41 -12.60 0.34 -2.65
C CYS A 41 -12.70 -0.01 -1.16
N LEU A 42 -12.60 0.97 -0.27
CA LEU A 42 -12.65 0.77 1.17
C LEU A 42 -14.06 0.45 1.69
N THR A 43 -15.09 0.82 0.95
CA THR A 43 -16.49 0.70 1.39
C THR A 43 -17.29 -0.34 0.60
N ALA A 44 -16.77 -0.79 -0.54
CA ALA A 44 -17.43 -1.78 -1.37
C ALA A 44 -17.38 -3.18 -0.72
N ASN A 45 -18.51 -3.89 -0.79
CA ASN A 45 -18.55 -5.30 -0.43
C ASN A 45 -18.05 -6.15 -1.60
N THR A 46 -16.74 -6.32 -1.73
CA THR A 46 -16.11 -7.08 -2.80
C THR A 46 -15.21 -8.18 -2.22
N ALA A 47 -14.92 -9.21 -3.03
CA ALA A 47 -13.95 -10.24 -2.68
C ALA A 47 -12.49 -9.74 -2.73
N LYS A 48 -12.26 -8.51 -3.23
CA LYS A 48 -10.93 -7.93 -3.31
C LYS A 48 -10.52 -7.34 -1.96
N PHE A 49 -9.36 -7.71 -1.50
CA PHE A 49 -8.80 -7.31 -0.20
C PHE A 49 -7.48 -6.54 -0.34
N GLY A 50 -7.30 -5.82 -1.45
CA GLY A 50 -6.12 -5.00 -1.67
C GLY A 50 -6.30 -3.90 -2.71
N ILE A 51 -5.33 -2.97 -2.76
CA ILE A 51 -5.32 -1.81 -3.64
C ILE A 51 -3.94 -1.66 -4.29
N VAL A 52 -3.90 -1.49 -5.61
CA VAL A 52 -2.71 -1.11 -6.36
C VAL A 52 -2.83 0.33 -6.82
N LEU A 53 -1.90 1.18 -6.40
CA LEU A 53 -1.75 2.55 -6.86
C LEU A 53 -0.63 2.58 -7.91
N CYS A 54 -0.97 2.69 -9.20
CA CYS A 54 0.00 2.63 -10.29
C CYS A 54 0.03 3.91 -11.12
N GLY A 55 1.20 4.27 -11.64
CA GLY A 55 1.39 5.47 -12.48
C GLY A 55 2.77 6.09 -12.35
N GLY A 56 3.00 7.22 -12.99
CA GLY A 56 4.29 7.92 -13.06
C GLY A 56 4.85 8.38 -11.70
N CYS A 57 6.08 8.85 -11.70
CA CYS A 57 6.72 9.39 -10.50
C CYS A 57 6.12 10.73 -10.07
N GLY A 58 6.05 10.96 -8.75
CA GLY A 58 5.68 12.28 -8.20
C GLY A 58 4.20 12.63 -8.26
N ASN A 59 3.32 11.71 -8.60
CA ASN A 59 1.89 11.95 -8.80
C ASN A 59 0.99 11.65 -7.57
N GLY A 60 1.59 11.47 -6.38
CA GLY A 60 0.82 11.39 -5.11
C GLY A 60 0.56 9.99 -4.56
N LYS A 61 0.99 8.89 -5.20
CA LYS A 61 0.75 7.50 -4.74
C LYS A 61 1.20 7.24 -3.31
N THR A 62 2.46 7.60 -2.99
CA THR A 62 3.00 7.46 -1.62
C THR A 62 2.23 8.31 -0.62
N THR A 63 1.73 9.48 -1.01
CA THR A 63 0.88 10.33 -0.16
C THR A 63 -0.42 9.61 0.17
N MET A 64 -1.08 9.02 -0.81
CA MET A 64 -2.29 8.22 -0.61
C MET A 64 -2.04 7.02 0.30
N LEU A 65 -0.92 6.31 0.12
CA LEU A 65 -0.55 5.18 0.97
C LEU A 65 -0.40 5.59 2.44
N LYS A 66 0.23 6.75 2.69
CA LYS A 66 0.35 7.32 4.04
C LYS A 66 -0.96 7.85 4.59
N ALA A 67 -1.83 8.42 3.74
CA ALA A 67 -3.16 8.82 4.14
C ALA A 67 -4.01 7.64 4.61
N LEU A 68 -3.93 6.49 3.93
CA LEU A 68 -4.55 5.24 4.36
C LEU A 68 -4.06 4.82 5.75
N GLN A 69 -2.75 4.85 5.99
CA GLN A 69 -2.17 4.56 7.31
C GLN A 69 -2.73 5.49 8.38
N ASN A 70 -2.77 6.79 8.11
CA ASN A 70 -3.27 7.79 9.05
C ASN A 70 -4.74 7.56 9.41
N ILE A 71 -5.57 7.19 8.43
CA ILE A 71 -6.99 6.89 8.65
C ILE A 71 -7.14 5.68 9.57
N VAL A 72 -6.46 4.57 9.24
CA VAL A 72 -6.57 3.34 10.05
C VAL A 72 -6.18 3.60 11.49
N ARG A 73 -5.07 4.33 11.73
CA ARG A 73 -4.60 4.67 13.07
C ARG A 73 -5.52 5.61 13.82
N ARG A 74 -6.19 6.54 13.13
CA ARG A 74 -7.09 7.51 13.77
C ARG A 74 -8.49 6.94 14.06
N LEU A 75 -8.92 5.94 13.31
CA LEU A 75 -10.23 5.32 13.49
C LEU A 75 -10.24 4.29 14.62
N ASP A 76 -9.07 3.90 15.16
CA ASP A 76 -8.92 2.93 16.25
C ASP A 76 -9.83 1.70 16.04
N ILE A 77 -9.71 1.08 14.84
CA ILE A 77 -10.58 -0.02 14.43
C ILE A 77 -10.24 -1.27 15.23
N LEU A 78 -11.15 -1.72 16.08
CA LEU A 78 -11.00 -2.95 16.86
C LEU A 78 -10.99 -4.20 15.95
N LYS A 79 -10.12 -5.15 16.28
CA LYS A 79 -10.10 -6.46 15.62
C LYS A 79 -11.32 -7.29 16.04
N PRO A 80 -11.93 -8.06 15.14
CA PRO A 80 -12.99 -8.98 15.49
C PRO A 80 -12.45 -10.08 16.43
N ASN A 81 -13.32 -10.67 17.23
CA ASN A 81 -13.02 -11.80 18.14
C ASN A 81 -12.12 -11.50 19.34
N LEU A 82 -12.05 -10.24 19.78
CA LEU A 82 -11.44 -9.92 21.07
C LEU A 82 -12.29 -10.46 22.23
N SER A 83 -11.62 -11.04 23.24
CA SER A 83 -12.29 -11.40 24.49
C SER A 83 -12.94 -10.14 25.11
N PRO A 84 -14.16 -10.22 25.68
CA PRO A 84 -14.78 -9.08 26.36
C PRO A 84 -13.92 -8.47 27.48
N ASN A 85 -12.94 -9.23 27.99
CA ASN A 85 -11.99 -8.82 29.03
C ASN A 85 -10.60 -8.45 28.46
N ALA A 86 -10.43 -8.34 27.14
CA ALA A 86 -9.19 -7.89 26.56
C ALA A 86 -8.95 -6.43 26.98
N GLY A 87 -7.93 -6.21 27.79
CA GLY A 87 -7.53 -4.85 28.22
C GLY A 87 -7.19 -3.97 27.00
N HIS A 88 -7.08 -2.66 27.23
CA HIS A 88 -6.63 -1.73 26.19
C HIS A 88 -5.14 -2.03 25.84
N SER A 89 -4.93 -2.89 24.83
CA SER A 89 -3.63 -3.12 24.21
C SER A 89 -3.66 -2.63 22.77
N SER A 90 -2.55 -2.06 22.29
CA SER A 90 -2.39 -1.67 20.88
C SER A 90 -2.63 -2.84 19.91
N ASP A 91 -2.36 -4.06 20.37
CA ASP A 91 -2.55 -5.29 19.59
C ASP A 91 -4.01 -5.61 19.29
N ASN A 92 -4.94 -4.96 20.00
CA ASN A 92 -6.39 -5.13 19.83
C ASN A 92 -6.94 -4.33 18.63
N TYR A 93 -6.17 -3.42 18.11
CA TYR A 93 -6.58 -2.55 16.99
C TYR A 93 -5.85 -2.96 15.71
N TYR A 94 -6.49 -2.68 14.57
CA TYR A 94 -5.79 -2.79 13.30
C TYR A 94 -4.72 -1.71 13.20
N ASP A 95 -3.50 -2.09 12.81
CA ASP A 95 -2.45 -1.16 12.41
C ASP A 95 -2.15 -1.33 10.92
N PHE A 96 -1.87 -0.22 10.26
CA PHE A 96 -1.44 -0.20 8.88
C PHE A 96 0.07 0.08 8.85
N THR A 97 0.84 -0.98 8.69
CA THR A 97 2.30 -0.89 8.56
C THR A 97 2.69 -0.52 7.13
N ILE A 98 3.64 0.41 6.95
CA ILE A 98 4.22 0.73 5.63
C ILE A 98 5.69 0.33 5.62
N ALA A 99 6.10 -0.35 4.55
CA ALA A 99 7.48 -0.69 4.25
C ALA A 99 7.80 -0.42 2.77
N ASN A 100 9.02 0.05 2.50
CA ASN A 100 9.49 0.22 1.13
C ASN A 100 9.96 -1.13 0.56
N ALA A 101 9.77 -1.37 -0.74
CA ALA A 101 10.13 -2.63 -1.39
C ALA A 101 11.63 -2.98 -1.23
N MET A 102 12.53 -1.98 -1.27
CA MET A 102 13.95 -2.18 -1.00
C MET A 102 14.23 -2.65 0.43
N GLN A 103 13.54 -2.06 1.43
CA GLN A 103 13.65 -2.46 2.84
C GLN A 103 13.17 -3.91 3.03
N ILE A 104 12.08 -4.30 2.37
CA ILE A 104 11.55 -5.67 2.39
C ILE A 104 12.58 -6.65 1.82
N ALA A 105 13.19 -6.31 0.69
CA ALA A 105 14.23 -7.14 0.07
C ALA A 105 15.45 -7.29 0.98
N GLN A 106 15.88 -6.20 1.63
CA GLN A 106 16.97 -6.24 2.60
C GLN A 106 16.59 -7.10 3.82
N LEU A 107 15.38 -6.90 4.37
CA LEU A 107 14.91 -7.64 5.54
C LEU A 107 14.86 -9.14 5.28
N ARG A 108 14.39 -9.56 4.10
CA ARG A 108 14.37 -10.95 3.69
C ARG A 108 15.75 -11.61 3.73
N ARG A 109 16.79 -10.84 3.40
CA ARG A 109 18.18 -11.31 3.40
C ARG A 109 18.82 -11.32 4.78
N THR A 110 18.51 -10.32 5.63
CA THR A 110 19.23 -10.09 6.90
C THR A 110 18.51 -10.62 8.12
N ASP A 111 17.16 -10.71 8.09
CA ASP A 111 16.35 -11.14 9.23
C ASP A 111 15.02 -11.75 8.75
N TYR A 112 15.05 -13.02 8.45
CA TYR A 112 13.88 -13.75 7.97
C TYR A 112 12.71 -13.75 8.96
N THR A 113 13.01 -13.76 10.26
CA THR A 113 11.96 -13.73 11.29
C THR A 113 11.17 -12.41 11.25
N LYS A 114 11.87 -11.27 11.10
CA LYS A 114 11.21 -9.98 10.93
C LYS A 114 10.47 -9.87 9.60
N PHE A 115 11.04 -10.44 8.52
CA PHE A 115 10.36 -10.51 7.24
C PHE A 115 9.03 -11.26 7.36
N CYS A 116 9.01 -12.44 8.00
CA CYS A 116 7.79 -13.21 8.22
C CYS A 116 6.76 -12.45 9.08
N LYS A 117 7.21 -11.77 10.13
CA LYS A 117 6.34 -10.91 10.96
C LYS A 117 5.71 -9.79 10.12
N LEU A 118 6.52 -9.10 9.30
CA LEU A 118 6.02 -8.07 8.40
C LEU A 118 5.02 -8.63 7.38
N ALA A 119 5.33 -9.79 6.79
CA ALA A 119 4.45 -10.46 5.82
C ALA A 119 3.09 -10.85 6.40
N GLN A 120 3.01 -11.06 7.72
CA GLN A 120 1.81 -11.46 8.45
C GLN A 120 1.08 -10.33 9.17
N THR A 121 1.52 -9.08 9.03
CA THR A 121 0.78 -7.94 9.61
C THR A 121 -0.62 -7.82 9.01
N ASP A 122 -1.60 -7.41 9.78
CA ASP A 122 -3.00 -7.33 9.34
C ASP A 122 -3.16 -6.50 8.06
N MET A 123 -2.60 -5.29 8.06
CA MET A 123 -2.65 -4.38 6.93
C MET A 123 -1.24 -3.90 6.57
N LEU A 124 -0.85 -4.09 5.32
CA LEU A 124 0.49 -3.71 4.84
C LEU A 124 0.41 -2.79 3.63
N GLY A 125 1.10 -1.66 3.73
CA GLY A 125 1.44 -0.80 2.62
C GLY A 125 2.86 -1.09 2.12
N ILE A 126 3.02 -1.35 0.82
CA ILE A 126 4.34 -1.54 0.20
C ILE A 126 4.60 -0.38 -0.73
N ASP A 127 5.57 0.46 -0.40
CA ASP A 127 5.91 1.61 -1.26
C ASP A 127 6.97 1.24 -2.28
N ASP A 128 6.80 1.77 -3.50
CA ASP A 128 7.73 1.65 -4.63
C ASP A 128 8.05 0.19 -5.07
N VAL A 129 7.02 -0.66 -5.17
CA VAL A 129 7.16 -2.02 -5.74
C VAL A 129 7.71 -1.95 -7.17
N GLY A 130 8.76 -2.72 -7.42
CA GLY A 130 9.49 -2.74 -8.68
C GLY A 130 10.84 -2.02 -8.64
N THR A 131 11.16 -1.31 -7.56
CA THR A 131 12.47 -0.65 -7.38
C THR A 131 13.50 -1.56 -6.72
N GLU A 132 13.06 -2.59 -5.99
CA GLU A 132 13.93 -3.57 -5.36
C GLU A 132 14.61 -4.47 -6.39
N PRO A 133 15.73 -5.16 -6.06
CA PRO A 133 16.26 -6.25 -6.87
C PRO A 133 15.17 -7.33 -7.06
N ALA A 134 14.95 -7.78 -8.31
CA ALA A 134 13.98 -8.84 -8.58
C ALA A 134 14.32 -10.11 -7.83
N GLU A 135 15.61 -10.36 -7.69
CA GLU A 135 16.19 -11.52 -7.03
C GLU A 135 17.28 -11.09 -6.05
N VAL A 136 17.35 -11.76 -4.92
CA VAL A 136 18.44 -11.62 -3.94
C VAL A 136 19.05 -13.00 -3.70
N GLN A 137 20.36 -13.05 -3.51
CA GLN A 137 21.06 -14.29 -3.16
C GLN A 137 21.15 -14.42 -1.63
N ASP A 138 20.80 -15.61 -1.15
CA ASP A 138 20.91 -15.99 0.24
C ASP A 138 21.50 -17.41 0.32
N TYR A 139 22.75 -17.54 0.79
CA TYR A 139 23.51 -18.82 0.87
C TYR A 139 23.42 -19.68 -0.39
N GLY A 140 23.54 -19.06 -1.59
CA GLY A 140 23.49 -19.76 -2.88
C GLY A 140 22.08 -20.00 -3.44
N ASN A 141 21.03 -19.67 -2.69
CA ASN A 141 19.65 -19.72 -3.17
C ASN A 141 19.22 -18.37 -3.75
N ILE A 142 18.49 -18.43 -4.86
CA ILE A 142 17.86 -17.25 -5.46
C ILE A 142 16.49 -17.05 -4.84
N MET A 143 16.28 -15.88 -4.24
CA MET A 143 15.03 -15.48 -3.58
C MET A 143 14.40 -14.29 -4.27
N CYS A 144 13.08 -14.26 -4.33
CA CYS A 144 12.29 -13.13 -4.85
C CYS A 144 11.44 -12.55 -3.69
N PRO A 145 11.96 -11.60 -2.91
CA PRO A 145 11.34 -11.16 -1.64
C PRO A 145 9.91 -10.66 -1.78
N ILE A 146 9.64 -9.79 -2.77
CA ILE A 146 8.28 -9.26 -2.99
C ILE A 146 7.33 -10.38 -3.47
N LYS A 147 7.78 -11.28 -4.32
CA LYS A 147 7.00 -12.44 -4.76
C LYS A 147 6.63 -13.34 -3.57
N GLU A 148 7.58 -13.62 -2.69
CA GLU A 148 7.36 -14.42 -1.47
C GLU A 148 6.36 -13.74 -0.53
N LEU A 149 6.56 -12.45 -0.25
CA LEU A 149 5.67 -11.66 0.60
C LEU A 149 4.25 -11.60 0.05
N LEU A 150 4.07 -11.28 -1.24
CA LEU A 150 2.76 -11.23 -1.87
C LEU A 150 2.06 -12.59 -1.87
N THR A 151 2.82 -13.69 -1.99
CA THR A 151 2.28 -15.05 -1.89
C THR A 151 1.72 -15.32 -0.49
N ILE A 152 2.49 -15.03 0.57
CA ILE A 152 2.04 -15.19 1.96
C ILE A 152 0.76 -14.40 2.21
N ARG A 153 0.72 -13.14 1.78
CA ARG A 153 -0.42 -12.24 2.01
C ARG A 153 -1.67 -12.66 1.23
N TYR A 154 -1.50 -13.13 -0.02
CA TYR A 154 -2.60 -13.69 -0.80
C TYR A 154 -3.19 -14.92 -0.14
N ASP A 155 -2.35 -15.89 0.25
CA ASP A 155 -2.80 -17.15 0.84
C ASP A 155 -3.50 -16.92 2.21
N ALA A 156 -3.10 -15.89 2.96
CA ALA A 156 -3.71 -15.48 4.22
C ALA A 156 -4.83 -14.44 4.08
N GLN A 157 -5.17 -13.99 2.86
CA GLN A 157 -6.17 -12.95 2.57
C GLN A 157 -5.98 -11.65 3.38
N LEU A 158 -4.73 -11.22 3.57
CA LEU A 158 -4.38 -10.03 4.33
C LEU A 158 -4.44 -8.77 3.49
N PHE A 159 -5.08 -7.71 4.01
CA PHE A 159 -5.19 -6.44 3.30
C PHE A 159 -3.82 -5.90 2.89
N THR A 160 -3.66 -5.66 1.59
CA THR A 160 -2.40 -5.17 1.03
C THR A 160 -2.66 -3.99 0.11
N ALA A 161 -1.97 -2.87 0.35
CA ALA A 161 -1.93 -1.77 -0.60
C ALA A 161 -0.49 -1.58 -1.08
N PHE A 162 -0.27 -1.32 -2.37
CA PHE A 162 1.07 -0.97 -2.80
C PHE A 162 1.10 0.10 -3.89
N THR A 163 2.23 0.81 -3.96
CA THR A 163 2.52 1.75 -5.02
C THR A 163 3.50 1.15 -6.01
N THR A 164 3.35 1.48 -7.29
CA THR A 164 4.28 1.04 -8.33
C THR A 164 4.29 2.00 -9.52
N ASN A 165 5.43 2.09 -10.21
CA ASN A 165 5.55 2.73 -11.52
C ASN A 165 5.51 1.70 -12.67
N LEU A 166 5.44 0.41 -12.34
CA LEU A 166 5.39 -0.67 -13.33
C LEU A 166 4.00 -0.74 -14.00
N GLU A 167 4.00 -1.02 -15.28
CA GLU A 167 2.79 -1.42 -16.00
C GLU A 167 2.45 -2.89 -15.72
N PRO A 168 1.20 -3.32 -15.98
CA PRO A 168 0.80 -4.72 -15.75
C PRO A 168 1.67 -5.74 -16.47
N LYS A 169 2.14 -5.43 -17.67
CA LYS A 169 3.07 -6.28 -18.44
C LYS A 169 4.41 -6.44 -17.73
N ASP A 170 4.92 -5.34 -17.12
CA ASP A 170 6.21 -5.34 -16.43
C ASP A 170 6.11 -6.10 -15.09
N ILE A 171 4.97 -5.98 -14.39
CA ILE A 171 4.66 -6.78 -13.19
C ILE A 171 4.67 -8.27 -13.55
N ARG A 172 4.01 -8.65 -14.65
CA ARG A 172 3.97 -10.04 -15.13
C ARG A 172 5.36 -10.55 -15.51
N GLN A 173 6.13 -9.75 -16.22
CA GLN A 173 7.50 -10.10 -16.61
C GLN A 173 8.41 -10.26 -15.38
N ARG A 174 8.27 -9.37 -14.38
CA ARG A 174 9.15 -9.32 -13.20
C ARG A 174 8.83 -10.39 -12.17
N TYR A 175 7.56 -10.62 -11.87
CA TYR A 175 7.12 -11.50 -10.79
C TYR A 175 6.48 -12.81 -11.27
N GLY A 176 6.25 -12.94 -12.57
CA GLY A 176 5.66 -14.12 -13.21
C GLY A 176 4.13 -14.10 -13.25
N ASP A 177 3.57 -14.97 -14.09
CA ASP A 177 2.14 -15.07 -14.36
C ASP A 177 1.32 -15.33 -13.09
N ARG A 178 1.78 -16.27 -12.25
CA ARG A 178 1.07 -16.64 -11.03
C ARG A 178 0.85 -15.45 -10.07
N ILE A 179 1.86 -14.59 -9.91
CA ILE A 179 1.71 -13.38 -9.07
C ILE A 179 0.81 -12.37 -9.75
N ALA A 180 0.97 -12.14 -11.06
CA ALA A 180 0.12 -11.21 -11.80
C ALA A 180 -1.36 -11.61 -11.73
N ASP A 181 -1.68 -12.89 -11.82
CA ASP A 181 -3.06 -13.40 -11.72
C ASP A 181 -3.62 -13.25 -10.29
N ARG A 182 -2.84 -13.57 -9.25
CA ARG A 182 -3.20 -13.34 -7.85
C ARG A 182 -3.46 -11.85 -7.55
N LEU A 183 -2.63 -10.95 -8.09
CA LEU A 183 -2.83 -9.50 -7.95
C LEU A 183 -4.13 -9.04 -8.62
N ASN A 184 -4.46 -9.58 -9.79
CA ASN A 184 -5.74 -9.27 -10.45
C ASN A 184 -6.96 -9.73 -9.63
N GLU A 185 -6.84 -10.88 -8.96
CA GLU A 185 -7.88 -11.42 -8.09
C GLU A 185 -8.04 -10.60 -6.81
N MET A 186 -6.95 -10.35 -6.09
CA MET A 186 -6.99 -9.77 -4.75
C MET A 186 -7.06 -8.24 -4.71
N MET A 187 -6.69 -7.54 -5.80
CA MET A 187 -6.50 -6.08 -5.76
C MET A 187 -7.37 -5.31 -6.71
N THR A 188 -7.81 -4.13 -6.26
CA THR A 188 -8.37 -3.10 -7.13
C THR A 188 -7.25 -2.18 -7.61
N LYS A 189 -7.18 -1.98 -8.92
CA LYS A 189 -6.18 -1.13 -9.55
C LYS A 189 -6.70 0.30 -9.70
N ILE A 190 -5.94 1.27 -9.19
CA ILE A 190 -6.18 2.70 -9.33
C ILE A 190 -5.02 3.33 -10.10
N VAL A 191 -5.33 3.95 -11.24
CA VAL A 191 -4.32 4.48 -12.16
C VAL A 191 -4.18 5.99 -11.97
N TYR A 192 -2.98 6.42 -11.63
CA TYR A 192 -2.59 7.82 -11.49
C TYR A 192 -2.11 8.36 -12.83
N ARG A 193 -2.96 9.15 -13.49
CA ARG A 193 -2.70 9.73 -14.83
C ARG A 193 -2.30 11.19 -14.77
N ASN A 194 -2.32 11.80 -13.61
CA ASN A 194 -1.94 13.18 -13.40
C ASN A 194 -0.43 13.42 -13.64
N PRO A 195 -0.03 14.63 -14.00
CA PRO A 195 1.37 15.02 -14.05
C PRO A 195 2.02 14.98 -12.67
N THR A 196 3.33 15.09 -12.62
CA THR A 196 4.08 15.16 -11.36
C THR A 196 3.70 16.43 -10.58
N TYR A 197 3.54 16.29 -9.26
CA TYR A 197 3.43 17.42 -8.31
C TYR A 197 4.81 17.84 -7.76
N ARG A 198 5.88 17.20 -8.19
CA ARG A 198 7.23 17.65 -7.86
C ARG A 198 7.53 18.84 -8.75
N ALA A 199 7.83 20.01 -8.15
CA ALA A 199 8.34 21.14 -8.90
C ALA A 199 9.58 20.69 -9.69
N ASP A 200 9.66 21.05 -10.96
CA ASP A 200 10.86 20.85 -11.75
C ASP A 200 12.00 21.55 -11.01
N SER A 201 13.03 20.79 -10.62
CA SER A 201 14.24 21.30 -9.96
C SER A 201 15.14 22.10 -10.94
N ASN A 202 14.61 22.54 -12.06
CA ASN A 202 15.28 23.29 -13.12
C ASN A 202 14.76 24.73 -13.25
N GLY A 203 14.51 25.40 -12.11
CA GLY A 203 14.09 26.80 -12.06
C GLY A 203 14.84 27.54 -10.99
N GLY A 204 16.13 27.77 -11.17
CA GLY A 204 16.99 28.58 -10.33
C GLY A 204 18.27 28.86 -11.03
#